data_4deeaf9be7c02154f31900d4f2280289
#
_entry.id   4deeaf9be7c02154f31900d4f2280289
#
_cell.length_a   1.000
_cell.length_b   1.000
_cell.length_c   1.000
_cell.angle_alpha   90.00
_cell.angle_beta   90.00
_cell.angle_gamma   90.00
#
_symmetry.space_group_name_H-M   'P 1'
#
loop_
_entity.id
_entity.type
_entity.pdbx_description
1 polymer ?
#
loop_
_entity_poly.entity_id
_entity_poly.type
_entity_poly.pdbx_seq_one_letter_code
_entity_poly.pdbx_strand_id
1 'polypeptide(L)'
;MAEIERYSRFMEFPFADFSELKEKRILIVGVGGLGAVSAEILTRCGVGKMVLMDYDTIEEANLNRLIYDTSQVGMKKVDALKAHLRKANPEVTGVGHPFDITDGKGYDLFVEEVGKSDAVLGCVDTFQVRLFMNSQCVKSGKPLIDGGASTDGVNGSVHVVIPGKTPCFRCNRPVLGEAPPVEMQRPEGTRDTTGVCHFTSLPTTMGIISSLQCQEVLKLLLNFGHTAPYLMYHGLEGVLERYDWERDPDCPVCGDITDEE
;
A
#
# COMPACT_ATOMS: atom_id res chain seq x y z
N MET A 1 -16.60 27.00 -3.99
CA MET A 1 -16.55 27.47 -2.58
C MET A 1 -16.41 26.30 -1.60
N ALA A 2 -17.21 25.24 -1.69
CA ALA A 2 -17.09 24.09 -0.75
C ALA A 2 -15.75 23.32 -0.86
N GLU A 3 -15.17 23.21 -2.05
CA GLU A 3 -13.86 22.58 -2.29
C GLU A 3 -12.73 23.33 -1.58
N ILE A 4 -12.69 24.65 -1.70
CA ILE A 4 -11.69 25.50 -1.03
C ILE A 4 -11.80 25.37 0.51
N GLU A 5 -13.02 25.25 1.04
CA GLU A 5 -13.24 25.10 2.47
C GLU A 5 -12.76 23.73 2.99
N ARG A 6 -13.01 22.63 2.24
CA ARG A 6 -12.60 21.26 2.61
C ARG A 6 -11.10 21.16 2.83
N TYR A 7 -10.30 21.76 1.97
CA TYR A 7 -8.84 21.65 1.98
C TYR A 7 -8.14 22.84 2.62
N SER A 8 -8.89 23.82 3.17
CA SER A 8 -8.33 25.08 3.68
C SER A 8 -7.23 24.89 4.73
N ARG A 9 -7.29 23.81 5.54
CA ARG A 9 -6.32 23.57 6.61
C ARG A 9 -4.94 23.11 6.12
N PHE A 10 -4.81 22.59 4.91
CA PHE A 10 -3.53 22.21 4.33
C PHE A 10 -3.19 22.94 3.02
N MET A 11 -4.07 23.80 2.53
CA MET A 11 -3.70 24.73 1.44
C MET A 11 -2.60 25.72 1.84
N GLU A 12 -2.43 25.99 3.13
CA GLU A 12 -1.36 26.81 3.67
C GLU A 12 -0.08 26.02 4.02
N PHE A 13 -0.04 24.73 3.66
CA PHE A 13 1.13 23.88 3.91
C PHE A 13 2.33 24.41 3.11
N PRO A 14 3.42 24.81 3.78
CA PRO A 14 4.47 25.60 3.13
C PRO A 14 5.42 24.79 2.23
N PHE A 15 5.29 23.46 2.23
CA PHE A 15 6.26 22.57 1.57
C PHE A 15 5.75 21.94 0.28
N ALA A 16 4.43 22.00 0.00
CA ALA A 16 3.85 21.36 -1.18
C ALA A 16 2.49 21.97 -1.55
N ASP A 17 2.16 21.91 -2.84
CA ASP A 17 0.81 22.24 -3.34
C ASP A 17 -0.07 20.98 -3.37
N PHE A 18 -0.97 20.86 -2.41
CA PHE A 18 -1.90 19.74 -2.32
C PHE A 18 -2.95 19.71 -3.45
N SER A 19 -3.12 20.79 -4.19
CA SER A 19 -4.05 20.81 -5.34
C SER A 19 -3.64 19.85 -6.46
N GLU A 20 -2.36 19.47 -6.53
CA GLU A 20 -1.85 18.48 -7.49
C GLU A 20 -2.40 17.07 -7.25
N LEU A 21 -2.83 16.75 -6.02
CA LEU A 21 -3.35 15.42 -5.69
C LEU A 21 -4.60 15.04 -6.46
N LYS A 22 -5.40 16.00 -6.89
CA LYS A 22 -6.62 15.74 -7.67
C LYS A 22 -6.36 15.05 -9.01
N GLU A 23 -5.15 15.21 -9.57
CA GLU A 23 -4.73 14.56 -10.81
C GLU A 23 -4.05 13.20 -10.56
N LYS A 24 -3.74 12.86 -9.31
CA LYS A 24 -3.03 11.64 -8.97
C LYS A 24 -3.95 10.43 -8.88
N ARG A 25 -3.39 9.29 -9.27
CA ARG A 25 -4.03 7.97 -9.24
C ARG A 25 -3.24 7.01 -8.37
N ILE A 26 -3.87 6.46 -7.37
CA ILE A 26 -3.25 5.51 -6.43
C ILE A 26 -3.93 4.15 -6.56
N LEU A 27 -3.11 3.11 -6.72
CA LEU A 27 -3.55 1.72 -6.61
C LEU A 27 -3.26 1.22 -5.20
N ILE A 28 -4.27 0.69 -4.52
CA ILE A 28 -4.14 0.04 -3.21
C ILE A 28 -4.49 -1.44 -3.36
N VAL A 29 -3.54 -2.30 -3.02
CA VAL A 29 -3.69 -3.75 -3.04
C VAL A 29 -3.81 -4.27 -1.61
N GLY A 30 -4.92 -4.92 -1.31
CA GLY A 30 -5.33 -5.27 0.04
C GLY A 30 -6.06 -4.11 0.71
N VAL A 31 -7.37 -4.25 0.98
CA VAL A 31 -8.17 -3.23 1.67
C VAL A 31 -8.67 -3.74 3.03
N GLY A 32 -7.79 -4.47 3.71
CA GLY A 32 -7.92 -4.85 5.12
C GLY A 32 -7.60 -3.71 6.08
N GLY A 33 -7.04 -4.05 7.25
CA GLY A 33 -6.75 -3.09 8.33
C GLY A 33 -5.86 -1.92 7.92
N LEU A 34 -4.83 -2.18 7.10
CA LEU A 34 -3.94 -1.12 6.60
C LEU A 34 -4.55 -0.37 5.41
N GLY A 35 -4.91 -1.09 4.36
CA GLY A 35 -5.32 -0.46 3.10
C GLY A 35 -6.62 0.34 3.20
N ALA A 36 -7.57 -0.07 4.02
CA ALA A 36 -8.79 0.70 4.24
C ALA A 36 -8.51 2.05 4.91
N VAL A 37 -7.64 2.07 5.92
CA VAL A 37 -7.22 3.30 6.60
C VAL A 37 -6.39 4.18 5.68
N SER A 38 -5.46 3.61 4.92
CA SER A 38 -4.67 4.36 3.93
C SER A 38 -5.55 4.99 2.86
N ALA A 39 -6.55 4.26 2.35
CA ALA A 39 -7.51 4.78 1.39
C ALA A 39 -8.33 5.96 1.95
N GLU A 40 -8.78 5.87 3.20
CA GLU A 40 -9.49 6.94 3.89
C GLU A 40 -8.62 8.20 4.01
N ILE A 41 -7.37 8.05 4.48
CA ILE A 41 -6.44 9.18 4.65
C ILE A 41 -6.20 9.88 3.30
N LEU A 42 -5.81 9.13 2.25
CA LEU A 42 -5.51 9.68 0.94
C LEU A 42 -6.74 10.30 0.26
N THR A 43 -7.93 9.72 0.46
CA THR A 43 -9.21 10.31 0.01
C THR A 43 -9.47 11.66 0.67
N ARG A 44 -9.19 11.80 1.97
CA ARG A 44 -9.34 13.06 2.68
C ARG A 44 -8.29 14.10 2.25
N CYS A 45 -7.12 13.65 1.84
CA CYS A 45 -6.10 14.52 1.25
C CYS A 45 -6.47 15.01 -0.17
N GLY A 46 -7.46 14.41 -0.83
CA GLY A 46 -7.91 14.84 -2.14
C GLY A 46 -7.24 14.16 -3.33
N VAL A 47 -6.70 12.94 -3.13
CA VAL A 47 -6.21 12.11 -4.25
C VAL A 47 -7.36 11.84 -5.23
N GLY A 48 -7.19 12.24 -6.50
CA GLY A 48 -8.29 12.26 -7.47
C GLY A 48 -8.86 10.90 -7.81
N LYS A 49 -8.02 9.84 -7.86
CA LYS A 49 -8.47 8.49 -8.20
C LYS A 49 -7.87 7.42 -7.31
N MET A 50 -8.73 6.66 -6.65
CA MET A 50 -8.39 5.52 -5.81
C MET A 50 -8.82 4.23 -6.50
N VAL A 51 -7.86 3.35 -6.80
CA VAL A 51 -8.13 2.00 -7.32
C VAL A 51 -7.87 1.00 -6.22
N LEU A 52 -8.84 0.16 -5.93
CA LEU A 52 -8.85 -0.77 -4.81
C LEU A 52 -8.88 -2.20 -5.33
N MET A 53 -7.93 -3.04 -4.93
CA MET A 53 -7.90 -4.46 -5.30
C MET A 53 -7.88 -5.33 -4.04
N ASP A 54 -8.90 -6.16 -3.88
CA ASP A 54 -9.03 -7.13 -2.79
C ASP A 54 -10.15 -8.12 -3.14
N TYR A 55 -9.90 -9.40 -3.00
CA TYR A 55 -10.88 -10.45 -3.36
C TYR A 55 -11.83 -10.84 -2.21
N ASP A 56 -11.53 -10.42 -0.99
CA ASP A 56 -12.25 -10.82 0.21
C ASP A 56 -13.64 -10.20 0.35
N THR A 57 -14.42 -10.82 1.21
CA THR A 57 -15.64 -10.26 1.80
C THR A 57 -15.38 -9.81 3.23
N ILE A 58 -16.25 -8.93 3.73
CA ILE A 58 -16.22 -8.49 5.13
C ILE A 58 -16.76 -9.61 6.00
N GLU A 59 -16.02 -9.96 7.05
CA GLU A 59 -16.39 -10.94 8.07
C GLU A 59 -16.50 -10.25 9.45
N GLU A 60 -17.30 -10.82 10.35
CA GLU A 60 -17.45 -10.31 11.73
C GLU A 60 -16.10 -10.17 12.45
N ALA A 61 -15.20 -11.15 12.28
CA ALA A 61 -13.85 -11.15 12.84
C ALA A 61 -12.95 -10.02 12.33
N ASN A 62 -13.34 -9.34 11.26
CA ASN A 62 -12.59 -8.22 10.70
C ASN A 62 -12.96 -6.86 11.34
N LEU A 63 -14.13 -6.74 11.96
CA LEU A 63 -14.69 -5.45 12.39
C LEU A 63 -13.91 -4.76 13.51
N ASN A 64 -13.06 -5.46 14.21
CA ASN A 64 -12.21 -4.89 15.26
C ASN A 64 -11.10 -3.95 14.73
N ARG A 65 -10.76 -4.00 13.45
CA ARG A 65 -9.64 -3.26 12.85
C ARG A 65 -9.94 -2.64 11.49
N LEU A 66 -11.18 -2.72 11.05
CA LEU A 66 -11.61 -2.16 9.76
C LEU A 66 -12.55 -0.97 9.97
N ILE A 67 -12.65 -0.14 8.94
CA ILE A 67 -13.59 0.99 8.90
C ILE A 67 -15.01 0.57 8.51
N TYR A 68 -15.26 -0.73 8.41
CA TYR A 68 -16.55 -1.31 8.07
C TYR A 68 -17.41 -1.51 9.31
N ASP A 69 -18.71 -1.66 9.11
CA ASP A 69 -19.69 -1.93 10.17
C ASP A 69 -20.42 -3.25 9.97
N THR A 70 -21.16 -3.69 10.99
CA THR A 70 -21.89 -4.97 11.01
C THR A 70 -22.90 -5.11 9.87
N SER A 71 -23.47 -4.02 9.37
CA SER A 71 -24.44 -4.07 8.26
C SER A 71 -23.77 -4.42 6.92
N GLN A 72 -22.46 -4.37 6.85
CA GLN A 72 -21.66 -4.63 5.65
C GLN A 72 -21.06 -6.06 5.62
N VAL A 73 -21.27 -6.87 6.65
CA VAL A 73 -20.82 -8.27 6.68
C VAL A 73 -21.36 -9.02 5.47
N GLY A 74 -20.48 -9.75 4.76
CA GLY A 74 -20.80 -10.47 3.52
C GLY A 74 -20.64 -9.64 2.25
N MET A 75 -20.47 -8.32 2.32
CA MET A 75 -20.18 -7.50 1.14
C MET A 75 -18.70 -7.65 0.73
N LYS A 76 -18.40 -7.43 -0.55
CA LYS A 76 -17.01 -7.31 -1.02
C LYS A 76 -16.36 -6.10 -0.36
N LYS A 77 -15.15 -6.29 0.21
CA LYS A 77 -14.40 -5.21 0.89
C LYS A 77 -14.22 -3.98 -0.02
N VAL A 78 -13.87 -4.19 -1.29
CA VAL A 78 -13.69 -3.09 -2.26
C VAL A 78 -14.95 -2.28 -2.51
N ASP A 79 -16.13 -2.92 -2.53
CA ASP A 79 -17.40 -2.21 -2.77
C ASP A 79 -17.85 -1.41 -1.55
N ALA A 80 -17.73 -1.98 -0.36
CA ALA A 80 -18.04 -1.30 0.88
C ALA A 80 -17.10 -0.10 1.09
N LEU A 81 -15.78 -0.27 0.87
CA LEU A 81 -14.81 0.80 0.98
C LEU A 81 -15.07 1.92 -0.03
N LYS A 82 -15.30 1.58 -1.29
CA LYS A 82 -15.66 2.57 -2.33
C LYS A 82 -16.86 3.42 -1.93
N ALA A 83 -17.90 2.80 -1.38
CA ALA A 83 -19.09 3.51 -0.90
C ALA A 83 -18.76 4.43 0.29
N HIS A 84 -17.88 3.99 1.19
CA HIS A 84 -17.40 4.77 2.33
C HIS A 84 -16.59 5.99 1.87
N LEU A 85 -15.59 5.79 0.99
CA LEU A 85 -14.73 6.86 0.48
C LEU A 85 -15.54 7.95 -0.24
N ARG A 86 -16.57 7.56 -1.01
CA ARG A 86 -17.48 8.51 -1.66
C ARG A 86 -18.25 9.39 -0.67
N LYS A 87 -18.58 8.88 0.52
CA LYS A 87 -19.21 9.67 1.59
C LYS A 87 -18.20 10.62 2.24
N ALA A 88 -16.94 10.16 2.41
CA ALA A 88 -15.88 10.97 2.99
C ALA A 88 -15.48 12.13 2.06
N ASN A 89 -15.35 11.86 0.76
CA ASN A 89 -15.03 12.86 -0.26
C ASN A 89 -15.68 12.50 -1.61
N PRO A 90 -16.78 13.15 -2.01
CA PRO A 90 -17.49 12.86 -3.23
C PRO A 90 -16.75 13.25 -4.52
N GLU A 91 -15.67 14.05 -4.43
CA GLU A 91 -14.84 14.47 -5.55
C GLU A 91 -13.85 13.37 -5.97
N VAL A 92 -13.52 12.44 -5.07
CA VAL A 92 -12.59 11.34 -5.33
C VAL A 92 -13.28 10.21 -6.06
N THR A 93 -12.69 9.78 -7.19
CA THR A 93 -13.17 8.63 -7.96
C THR A 93 -12.65 7.33 -7.39
N GLY A 94 -13.54 6.49 -6.87
CA GLY A 94 -13.22 5.13 -6.40
C GLY A 94 -13.53 4.07 -7.46
N VAL A 95 -12.55 3.20 -7.75
CA VAL A 95 -12.71 1.99 -8.58
C VAL A 95 -12.39 0.77 -7.75
N GLY A 96 -13.25 -0.24 -7.74
CA GLY A 96 -13.05 -1.49 -6.99
C GLY A 96 -12.93 -2.70 -7.91
N HIS A 97 -11.90 -3.52 -7.69
CA HIS A 97 -11.65 -4.77 -8.39
C HIS A 97 -11.65 -5.94 -7.38
N PRO A 98 -12.73 -6.73 -7.29
CA PRO A 98 -12.85 -7.83 -6.34
C PRO A 98 -12.14 -9.09 -6.85
N PHE A 99 -10.84 -9.00 -7.16
CA PHE A 99 -10.05 -10.07 -7.74
C PHE A 99 -8.75 -10.29 -6.98
N ASP A 100 -8.29 -11.54 -6.95
CA ASP A 100 -6.96 -11.91 -6.51
C ASP A 100 -5.94 -11.48 -7.59
N ILE A 101 -4.95 -10.68 -7.22
CA ILE A 101 -3.91 -10.18 -8.15
C ILE A 101 -2.97 -11.27 -8.65
N THR A 102 -2.99 -12.45 -8.03
CA THR A 102 -2.16 -13.60 -8.39
C THR A 102 -2.86 -14.56 -9.35
N ASP A 103 -4.14 -14.33 -9.68
CA ASP A 103 -4.97 -15.23 -10.44
C ASP A 103 -5.60 -14.56 -11.68
N GLY A 104 -5.58 -15.26 -12.81
CA GLY A 104 -6.32 -14.99 -14.04
C GLY A 104 -6.51 -13.52 -14.36
N LYS A 105 -7.77 -13.13 -14.38
CA LYS A 105 -8.19 -11.76 -14.66
C LYS A 105 -7.63 -10.74 -13.65
N GLY A 106 -7.44 -11.14 -12.39
CA GLY A 106 -6.89 -10.27 -11.37
C GLY A 106 -5.45 -9.89 -11.67
N TYR A 107 -4.64 -10.84 -12.18
CA TYR A 107 -3.28 -10.58 -12.62
C TYR A 107 -3.24 -9.54 -13.75
N ASP A 108 -4.03 -9.75 -14.81
CA ASP A 108 -4.04 -8.84 -15.96
C ASP A 108 -4.47 -7.43 -15.55
N LEU A 109 -5.51 -7.32 -14.72
CA LEU A 109 -5.97 -6.05 -14.18
C LEU A 109 -4.93 -5.38 -13.28
N PHE A 110 -4.22 -6.15 -12.44
CA PHE A 110 -3.18 -5.59 -11.59
C PHE A 110 -2.05 -4.97 -12.41
N VAL A 111 -1.54 -5.70 -13.41
CA VAL A 111 -0.47 -5.20 -14.30
C VAL A 111 -0.93 -3.94 -15.04
N GLU A 112 -2.16 -3.94 -15.55
CA GLU A 112 -2.75 -2.78 -16.23
C GLU A 112 -2.87 -1.57 -15.29
N GLU A 113 -3.37 -1.78 -14.06
CA GLU A 113 -3.57 -0.70 -13.09
C GLU A 113 -2.25 -0.17 -12.51
N VAL A 114 -1.23 -1.01 -12.34
CA VAL A 114 0.14 -0.57 -11.98
C VAL A 114 0.65 0.41 -13.03
N GLY A 115 0.56 0.07 -14.33
CA GLY A 115 1.03 0.94 -15.41
C GLY A 115 0.38 2.33 -15.44
N LYS A 116 -0.90 2.41 -15.02
CA LYS A 116 -1.69 3.65 -15.00
C LYS A 116 -1.56 4.48 -13.72
N SER A 117 -1.00 3.92 -12.65
CA SER A 117 -0.95 4.56 -11.34
C SER A 117 0.30 5.41 -11.16
N ASP A 118 0.20 6.46 -10.35
CA ASP A 118 1.35 7.29 -9.94
C ASP A 118 2.12 6.62 -8.80
N ALA A 119 1.44 5.87 -7.95
CA ALA A 119 2.04 5.02 -6.92
C ALA A 119 1.15 3.82 -6.60
N VAL A 120 1.77 2.77 -6.08
CA VAL A 120 1.10 1.54 -5.61
C VAL A 120 1.32 1.41 -4.11
N LEU A 121 0.25 1.18 -3.35
CA LEU A 121 0.31 0.82 -1.93
C LEU A 121 0.11 -0.68 -1.78
N GLY A 122 1.10 -1.33 -1.16
CA GLY A 122 1.02 -2.72 -0.74
C GLY A 122 0.49 -2.80 0.68
N CYS A 123 -0.64 -3.49 0.86
CA CYS A 123 -1.28 -3.67 2.16
C CYS A 123 -1.72 -5.13 2.36
N VAL A 124 -0.92 -6.04 1.77
CA VAL A 124 -1.16 -7.49 1.81
C VAL A 124 -0.35 -8.14 2.93
N ASP A 125 -0.81 -9.29 3.40
CA ASP A 125 -0.19 -10.05 4.50
C ASP A 125 0.77 -11.15 4.03
N THR A 126 0.66 -11.56 2.76
CA THR A 126 1.44 -12.66 2.21
C THR A 126 2.74 -12.17 1.57
N PHE A 127 3.89 -12.69 2.03
CA PHE A 127 5.20 -12.27 1.55
C PHE A 127 5.42 -12.53 0.05
N GLN A 128 4.94 -13.65 -0.48
CA GLN A 128 5.03 -13.98 -1.91
C GLN A 128 4.29 -12.95 -2.77
N VAL A 129 3.15 -12.47 -2.30
CA VAL A 129 2.38 -11.43 -2.99
C VAL A 129 3.13 -10.10 -2.98
N ARG A 130 3.82 -9.75 -1.88
CA ARG A 130 4.69 -8.56 -1.81
C ARG A 130 5.84 -8.63 -2.81
N LEU A 131 6.52 -9.79 -2.93
CA LEU A 131 7.57 -10.00 -3.91
C LEU A 131 7.05 -9.90 -5.35
N PHE A 132 5.86 -10.42 -5.61
CA PHE A 132 5.20 -10.30 -6.91
C PHE A 132 4.90 -8.83 -7.23
N MET A 133 4.26 -8.09 -6.33
CA MET A 133 3.99 -6.66 -6.48
C MET A 133 5.27 -5.86 -6.72
N ASN A 134 6.31 -6.12 -5.92
CA ASN A 134 7.61 -5.49 -6.08
C ASN A 134 8.16 -5.68 -7.50
N SER A 135 8.14 -6.92 -8.01
CA SER A 135 8.66 -7.21 -9.34
C SER A 135 7.88 -6.50 -10.44
N GLN A 136 6.54 -6.44 -10.34
CA GLN A 136 5.72 -5.76 -11.33
C GLN A 136 5.88 -4.24 -11.27
N CYS A 137 5.94 -3.65 -10.07
CA CYS A 137 6.14 -2.22 -9.89
C CYS A 137 7.52 -1.78 -10.42
N VAL A 138 8.58 -2.53 -10.09
CA VAL A 138 9.94 -2.27 -10.59
C VAL A 138 10.01 -2.34 -12.12
N LYS A 139 9.42 -3.39 -12.74
CA LYS A 139 9.35 -3.52 -14.19
C LYS A 139 8.60 -2.39 -14.89
N SER A 140 7.58 -1.87 -14.24
CA SER A 140 6.73 -0.80 -14.78
C SER A 140 7.26 0.60 -14.46
N GLY A 141 8.40 0.72 -13.77
CA GLY A 141 8.95 2.00 -13.32
C GLY A 141 8.05 2.72 -12.32
N LYS A 142 7.22 1.99 -11.58
CA LYS A 142 6.23 2.58 -10.65
C LYS A 142 6.65 2.40 -9.20
N PRO A 143 6.56 3.45 -8.37
CA PRO A 143 6.87 3.33 -6.95
C PRO A 143 5.86 2.42 -6.23
N LEU A 144 6.41 1.59 -5.32
CA LEU A 144 5.65 0.75 -4.40
C LEU A 144 5.95 1.20 -2.97
N ILE A 145 4.92 1.56 -2.22
CA ILE A 145 5.00 1.83 -0.79
C ILE A 145 4.26 0.70 -0.08
N ASP A 146 5.00 -0.21 0.53
CA ASP A 146 4.44 -1.38 1.17
C ASP A 146 4.41 -1.22 2.69
N GLY A 147 3.25 -1.39 3.28
CA GLY A 147 3.02 -1.36 4.72
C GLY A 147 2.73 -2.74 5.28
N GLY A 148 3.27 -3.05 6.45
CA GLY A 148 3.01 -4.32 7.11
C GLY A 148 3.08 -4.23 8.63
N ALA A 149 2.18 -4.93 9.31
CA ALA A 149 2.33 -5.22 10.73
C ALA A 149 3.03 -6.58 10.90
N SER A 150 3.80 -6.71 11.97
CA SER A 150 4.42 -7.97 12.37
C SER A 150 3.38 -8.94 12.94
N THR A 151 3.76 -10.21 13.06
CA THR A 151 2.88 -11.27 13.56
C THR A 151 2.46 -11.08 15.02
N ASP A 152 3.24 -10.31 15.80
CA ASP A 152 2.90 -9.92 17.17
C ASP A 152 1.80 -8.83 17.25
N GLY A 153 1.50 -8.16 16.12
CA GLY A 153 0.49 -7.13 16.00
C GLY A 153 0.87 -5.77 16.59
N VAL A 154 2.03 -5.63 17.23
CA VAL A 154 2.45 -4.39 17.91
C VAL A 154 3.47 -3.61 17.07
N ASN A 155 4.36 -4.32 16.38
CA ASN A 155 5.38 -3.75 15.52
C ASN A 155 4.88 -3.66 14.08
N GLY A 156 5.59 -2.87 13.25
CA GLY A 156 5.25 -2.78 11.83
C GLY A 156 6.28 -2.00 11.04
N SER A 157 6.17 -2.03 9.73
CA SER A 157 7.15 -1.40 8.86
C SER A 157 6.51 -0.79 7.62
N VAL A 158 7.22 0.16 7.02
CA VAL A 158 6.94 0.70 5.69
C VAL A 158 8.20 0.58 4.84
N HIS A 159 8.09 -0.06 3.69
CA HIS A 159 9.16 -0.17 2.69
C HIS A 159 8.79 0.67 1.47
N VAL A 160 9.64 1.61 1.10
CA VAL A 160 9.46 2.51 -0.04
C VAL A 160 10.39 2.10 -1.16
N VAL A 161 9.83 1.51 -2.21
CA VAL A 161 10.56 1.08 -3.41
C VAL A 161 10.31 2.09 -4.52
N ILE A 162 11.32 2.89 -4.84
CA ILE A 162 11.34 3.78 -6.00
C ILE A 162 12.32 3.16 -7.00
N PRO A 163 11.84 2.64 -8.15
CA PRO A 163 12.70 2.01 -9.13
C PRO A 163 13.88 2.90 -9.54
N GLY A 164 15.08 2.34 -9.53
CA GLY A 164 16.32 3.07 -9.74
C GLY A 164 16.90 3.76 -8.50
N LYS A 165 16.09 4.24 -7.55
CA LYS A 165 16.52 5.11 -6.44
C LYS A 165 16.66 4.40 -5.10
N THR A 166 15.69 3.59 -4.71
CA THR A 166 15.73 2.90 -3.40
C THR A 166 15.85 1.38 -3.57
N PRO A 167 16.35 0.65 -2.56
CA PRO A 167 16.43 -0.80 -2.62
C PRO A 167 15.03 -1.43 -2.73
N CYS A 168 14.89 -2.40 -3.60
CA CYS A 168 13.66 -3.19 -3.71
C CYS A 168 13.66 -4.33 -2.68
N PHE A 169 12.53 -5.06 -2.55
CA PHE A 169 12.45 -6.20 -1.61
C PHE A 169 13.53 -7.26 -1.84
N ARG A 170 14.05 -7.42 -3.05
CA ARG A 170 15.10 -8.40 -3.36
C ARG A 170 16.51 -7.93 -3.04
N CYS A 171 16.75 -6.62 -2.89
CA CYS A 171 18.02 -6.09 -2.41
C CYS A 171 18.26 -6.42 -0.94
N ASN A 172 17.19 -6.64 -0.17
CA ASN A 172 17.23 -6.72 1.28
C ASN A 172 17.42 -8.17 1.79
N ARG A 173 18.37 -8.89 1.21
CA ARG A 173 18.69 -10.29 1.56
C ARG A 173 18.97 -10.54 3.04
N PRO A 174 19.69 -9.66 3.78
CA PRO A 174 19.97 -9.92 5.19
C PRO A 174 18.75 -9.96 6.10
N VAL A 175 17.69 -9.22 5.76
CA VAL A 175 16.45 -9.16 6.57
C VAL A 175 15.44 -10.23 6.12
N LEU A 176 15.46 -10.60 4.85
CA LEU A 176 14.49 -11.52 4.26
C LEU A 176 14.98 -12.97 4.17
N GLY A 177 16.27 -13.22 4.51
CA GLY A 177 16.90 -14.50 4.29
C GLY A 177 17.08 -14.83 2.80
N GLU A 178 17.56 -16.04 2.50
CA GLU A 178 17.56 -16.56 1.12
C GLU A 178 16.11 -16.85 0.72
N ALA A 179 15.43 -15.83 0.23
CA ALA A 179 14.14 -16.06 -0.40
C ALA A 179 14.37 -16.96 -1.63
N PRO A 180 13.58 -18.04 -1.79
CA PRO A 180 13.76 -18.95 -2.90
C PRO A 180 13.77 -18.17 -4.22
N PRO A 181 14.51 -18.64 -5.25
CA PRO A 181 14.48 -18.03 -6.57
C PRO A 181 13.03 -17.96 -7.01
N VAL A 182 12.51 -16.75 -7.08
CA VAL A 182 11.22 -16.53 -7.72
C VAL A 182 11.51 -16.58 -9.20
N GLU A 183 11.43 -17.74 -9.80
CA GLU A 183 10.92 -17.81 -11.15
C GLU A 183 9.61 -17.06 -11.09
N MET A 184 9.47 -15.99 -11.89
CA MET A 184 8.28 -15.14 -11.92
C MET A 184 7.12 -15.89 -12.61
N GLN A 185 6.92 -17.12 -12.21
CA GLN A 185 5.70 -17.86 -12.43
C GLN A 185 4.68 -17.28 -11.47
N ARG A 186 3.54 -17.00 -12.02
CA ARG A 186 2.29 -16.71 -11.30
C ARG A 186 2.30 -17.51 -10.00
N PRO A 187 2.22 -16.89 -8.81
CA PRO A 187 2.11 -17.64 -7.57
C PRO A 187 0.85 -18.52 -7.70
N GLU A 188 1.03 -19.82 -7.84
CA GLU A 188 -0.11 -20.72 -7.79
C GLU A 188 -0.72 -20.62 -6.39
N GLY A 189 -1.99 -20.22 -6.36
CA GLY A 189 -2.91 -20.09 -5.25
C GLY A 189 -2.34 -20.33 -3.86
N THR A 190 -1.81 -19.27 -3.22
CA THR A 190 -1.40 -19.31 -1.81
C THR A 190 -2.61 -19.20 -0.88
N ARG A 191 -3.71 -19.89 -1.19
CA ARG A 191 -4.74 -20.13 -0.20
C ARG A 191 -4.18 -21.09 0.82
N ASP A 192 -3.90 -20.57 2.02
CA ASP A 192 -3.65 -21.44 3.16
C ASP A 192 -4.90 -22.35 3.35
N THR A 193 -4.73 -23.62 3.02
CA THR A 193 -5.77 -24.63 3.15
C THR A 193 -6.04 -24.98 4.61
N THR A 194 -5.26 -24.44 5.56
CA THR A 194 -5.43 -24.70 7.00
C THR A 194 -6.39 -23.72 7.69
N GLY A 195 -6.86 -22.66 7.00
CA GLY A 195 -8.04 -21.89 7.40
C GLY A 195 -7.89 -20.99 8.64
N VAL A 196 -6.72 -20.89 9.26
CA VAL A 196 -6.58 -20.10 10.50
C VAL A 196 -5.24 -19.33 10.48
N CYS A 197 -5.19 -18.25 9.76
CA CYS A 197 -4.12 -17.29 9.94
C CYS A 197 -4.42 -16.41 11.17
N HIS A 198 -3.96 -16.81 12.34
CA HIS A 198 -4.06 -16.01 13.56
C HIS A 198 -2.95 -14.94 13.60
N PHE A 199 -2.96 -14.00 12.66
CA PHE A 199 -2.15 -12.81 12.84
C PHE A 199 -2.83 -11.90 13.85
N THR A 200 -2.14 -11.62 14.94
CA THR A 200 -2.56 -10.58 15.87
C THR A 200 -2.62 -9.26 15.12
N SER A 201 -3.71 -8.55 15.24
CA SER A 201 -3.92 -7.30 14.51
C SER A 201 -4.48 -6.24 15.45
N LEU A 202 -3.62 -5.31 15.84
CA LEU A 202 -3.98 -4.22 16.74
C LEU A 202 -4.39 -2.98 15.91
N PRO A 203 -5.59 -2.43 16.08
CA PRO A 203 -6.07 -1.27 15.31
C PRO A 203 -5.14 -0.07 15.38
N THR A 204 -4.52 0.18 16.53
CA THR A 204 -3.56 1.29 16.71
C THR A 204 -2.32 1.12 15.85
N THR A 205 -1.76 -0.08 15.78
CA THR A 205 -0.62 -0.38 14.90
C THR A 205 -1.00 -0.21 13.44
N MET A 206 -2.20 -0.69 13.04
CA MET A 206 -2.71 -0.49 11.67
C MET A 206 -2.79 1.02 11.36
N GLY A 207 -3.33 1.84 12.27
CA GLY A 207 -3.43 3.29 12.09
C GLY A 207 -2.07 3.97 11.95
N ILE A 208 -1.08 3.60 12.77
CA ILE A 208 0.28 4.16 12.73
C ILE A 208 0.95 3.81 11.39
N ILE A 209 0.97 2.54 11.01
CA ILE A 209 1.62 2.10 9.78
C ILE A 209 0.94 2.67 8.54
N SER A 210 -0.40 2.72 8.51
CA SER A 210 -1.14 3.36 7.41
C SER A 210 -0.81 4.84 7.29
N SER A 211 -0.68 5.55 8.42
CA SER A 211 -0.32 6.98 8.43
C SER A 211 1.10 7.21 7.92
N LEU A 212 2.08 6.39 8.35
CA LEU A 212 3.44 6.43 7.84
C LEU A 212 3.50 6.14 6.35
N GLN A 213 2.80 5.10 5.89
CA GLN A 213 2.71 4.73 4.48
C GLN A 213 2.13 5.87 3.64
N CYS A 214 1.03 6.49 4.09
CA CYS A 214 0.44 7.64 3.41
C CYS A 214 1.36 8.86 3.40
N GLN A 215 2.10 9.10 4.49
CA GLN A 215 3.06 10.20 4.55
C GLN A 215 4.17 10.02 3.51
N GLU A 216 4.69 8.80 3.32
CA GLU A 216 5.70 8.54 2.29
C GLU A 216 5.14 8.71 0.87
N VAL A 217 3.89 8.29 0.64
CA VAL A 217 3.18 8.54 -0.63
C VAL A 217 3.06 10.04 -0.93
N LEU A 218 2.62 10.83 0.06
CA LEU A 218 2.45 12.28 -0.12
C LEU A 218 3.78 12.98 -0.39
N LYS A 219 4.85 12.62 0.32
CA LYS A 219 6.21 13.15 0.05
C LYS A 219 6.63 12.87 -1.39
N LEU A 220 6.40 11.64 -1.86
CA LEU A 220 6.76 11.24 -3.21
C LEU A 220 5.95 11.98 -4.27
N LEU A 221 4.62 12.04 -4.12
CA LEU A 221 3.73 12.60 -5.12
C LEU A 221 3.79 14.14 -5.21
N LEU A 222 4.08 14.80 -4.11
CA LEU A 222 4.14 16.26 -3.99
C LEU A 222 5.57 16.78 -3.87
N ASN A 223 6.55 15.90 -3.99
CA ASN A 223 7.98 16.23 -4.02
C ASN A 223 8.44 17.09 -2.84
N PHE A 224 8.05 16.75 -1.62
CA PHE A 224 8.49 17.44 -0.40
C PHE A 224 9.18 16.49 0.59
N GLY A 225 10.15 17.04 1.33
CA GLY A 225 10.92 16.26 2.30
C GLY A 225 11.75 15.14 1.63
N HIS A 226 12.09 14.13 2.42
CA HIS A 226 12.86 12.97 1.95
C HIS A 226 12.10 11.68 2.29
N THR A 227 11.90 10.82 1.30
CA THR A 227 11.36 9.48 1.53
C THR A 227 12.40 8.62 2.25
N ALA A 228 11.93 7.75 3.15
CA ALA A 228 12.78 6.77 3.81
C ALA A 228 12.68 5.44 3.06
N PRO A 229 13.80 4.80 2.65
CA PRO A 229 13.74 3.48 2.02
C PRO A 229 13.04 2.46 2.89
N TYR A 230 13.26 2.52 4.20
CA TYR A 230 12.60 1.64 5.16
C TYR A 230 12.37 2.33 6.50
N LEU A 231 11.16 2.19 7.03
CA LEU A 231 10.77 2.64 8.37
C LEU A 231 10.32 1.43 9.19
N MET A 232 10.82 1.31 10.41
CA MET A 232 10.43 0.28 11.39
C MET A 232 9.83 0.94 12.63
N TYR A 233 8.62 0.56 12.95
CA TYR A 233 7.94 0.97 14.18
C TYR A 233 8.02 -0.15 15.22
N HIS A 234 8.64 0.14 16.36
CA HIS A 234 8.75 -0.71 17.53
C HIS A 234 7.69 -0.28 18.55
N GLY A 235 6.54 -0.94 18.49
CA GLY A 235 5.35 -0.47 19.23
C GLY A 235 5.44 -0.65 20.75
N LEU A 236 6.23 -1.61 21.24
CA LEU A 236 6.43 -1.77 22.68
C LEU A 236 7.28 -0.63 23.27
N GLU A 237 8.26 -0.15 22.52
CA GLU A 237 9.17 0.92 22.92
C GLU A 237 8.68 2.31 22.49
N GLY A 238 7.71 2.37 21.56
CA GLY A 238 7.22 3.62 20.98
C GLY A 238 8.25 4.33 20.10
N VAL A 239 9.16 3.57 19.47
CA VAL A 239 10.27 4.09 18.65
C VAL A 239 10.00 3.88 17.19
N LEU A 240 10.30 4.90 16.37
CA LEU A 240 10.32 4.81 14.92
C LEU A 240 11.77 4.93 14.44
N GLU A 241 12.25 3.90 13.76
CA GLU A 241 13.59 3.86 13.19
C GLU A 241 13.54 3.99 11.68
N ARG A 242 14.51 4.73 11.13
CA ARG A 242 14.74 4.85 9.70
C ARG A 242 15.98 4.05 9.33
N TYR A 243 15.89 3.27 8.25
CA TYR A 243 17.01 2.55 7.69
C TYR A 243 17.25 3.02 6.25
N ASP A 244 18.46 3.53 5.99
CA ASP A 244 18.90 3.96 4.67
C ASP A 244 19.77 2.85 4.05
N TRP A 245 19.11 1.83 3.54
CA TRP A 245 19.78 0.74 2.84
C TRP A 245 20.09 1.12 1.39
N GLU A 246 21.18 0.60 0.88
CA GLU A 246 21.58 0.80 -0.51
C GLU A 246 21.00 -0.28 -1.42
N ARG A 247 20.86 0.04 -2.69
CA ARG A 247 20.49 -0.92 -3.71
C ARG A 247 21.62 -1.94 -3.91
N ASP A 248 21.26 -3.19 -4.11
CA ASP A 248 22.17 -4.21 -4.55
C ASP A 248 22.34 -4.11 -6.10
N PRO A 249 23.53 -3.78 -6.61
CA PRO A 249 23.75 -3.69 -8.06
C PRO A 249 23.56 -5.03 -8.77
N ASP A 250 23.72 -6.15 -8.06
CA ASP A 250 23.51 -7.50 -8.58
C ASP A 250 22.10 -8.02 -8.29
N CYS A 251 21.16 -7.15 -7.90
CA CYS A 251 19.80 -7.55 -7.61
C CYS A 251 19.09 -8.08 -8.87
N PRO A 252 18.53 -9.31 -8.85
CA PRO A 252 17.90 -9.91 -10.05
C PRO A 252 16.60 -9.20 -10.47
N VAL A 253 16.11 -8.23 -9.68
CA VAL A 253 14.86 -7.50 -9.96
C VAL A 253 15.12 -6.05 -10.35
N CYS A 254 16.05 -5.36 -9.70
CA CYS A 254 16.28 -3.94 -9.93
C CYS A 254 17.75 -3.57 -10.22
N GLY A 255 18.68 -4.53 -10.28
CA GLY A 255 20.11 -4.28 -10.51
C GLY A 255 20.38 -3.56 -11.82
N ASP A 256 19.71 -4.00 -12.89
CA ASP A 256 19.88 -3.44 -14.25
C ASP A 256 19.21 -2.06 -14.46
N ILE A 257 18.48 -1.56 -13.48
CA ILE A 257 17.80 -0.26 -13.58
C ILE A 257 18.78 0.82 -13.16
N THR A 258 19.18 1.65 -14.12
CA THR A 258 19.96 2.87 -13.85
C THR A 258 19.04 4.02 -13.49
N ASP A 259 19.52 4.96 -12.65
CA ASP A 259 18.86 6.26 -12.45
C ASP A 259 18.85 6.98 -13.81
N GLU A 260 17.70 7.07 -14.46
CA GLU A 260 17.51 8.07 -15.51
C GLU A 260 17.31 9.42 -14.80
N GLU A 261 18.15 10.38 -15.16
CA GLU A 261 18.15 11.76 -14.64
C GLU A 261 16.82 12.49 -14.86
#